data_a66265b8b0fdddedcfd9fca4f8442440
#
_entry.id   a66265b8b0fdddedcfd9fca4f8442440
#
_cell.length_a   1.000
_cell.length_b   1.000
_cell.length_c   1.000
_cell.angle_alpha   90.00
_cell.angle_beta   90.00
_cell.angle_gamma   90.00
#
_symmetry.space_group_name_H-M   'P 1'
#
loop_
_entity.id
_entity.type
_entity.pdbx_description
1 polymer ?
#
loop_
_entity_poly.entity_id
_entity_poly.type
_entity_poly.pdbx_seq_one_letter_code
_entity_poly.pdbx_strand_id
1 'polypeptide(L)'
;MRLAPVFASAATAAFLALGCASAAFASTGAAHEATAELAEQGRMLGQRATKAYLMTLQGVSPDAGRSILADSVSRFERNLATLRAGKLDDSARAKLAAVDSTWNDVRALLTAPPSASGAKALYDSTAALDQASQHLVMAINSRGPEESRRLILASRMRMLSQRIAMHYLYRASGLMTPNAPQMELSYARSEFAANLSRSTQNNAFPAETREAVAKLAGLWPAYQGAAGKTGEPVAM
;
A
#
# COMPACT_ATOMS: atom_id res chain seq x y z
N MET A 1 15.42 22.01 12.34
CA MET A 1 13.97 22.26 12.56
C MET A 1 13.31 20.87 12.55
N ARG A 2 12.81 20.43 13.70
CA ARG A 2 12.27 19.06 13.85
C ARG A 2 10.99 18.96 13.01
N LEU A 3 10.99 18.09 11.98
CA LEU A 3 9.76 17.70 11.29
C LEU A 3 8.86 17.03 12.33
N ALA A 4 7.73 17.65 12.58
CA ALA A 4 6.78 17.20 13.57
C ALA A 4 6.29 15.79 13.24
N PRO A 5 5.97 14.94 14.23
CA PRO A 5 5.53 13.55 14.05
C PRO A 5 4.11 13.42 13.47
N VAL A 6 3.64 14.40 12.72
CA VAL A 6 2.27 14.49 12.19
C VAL A 6 1.93 13.38 11.19
N PHE A 7 2.95 12.82 10.52
CA PHE A 7 2.70 11.79 9.50
C PHE A 7 2.43 10.37 10.05
N ALA A 8 2.90 10.07 11.26
CA ALA A 8 2.78 8.72 11.79
C ALA A 8 1.41 8.41 12.43
N SER A 9 0.78 9.41 13.08
CA SER A 9 -0.39 9.14 13.91
C SER A 9 -1.74 9.32 13.20
N ALA A 10 -1.90 10.29 12.31
CA ALA A 10 -3.23 10.61 11.74
C ALA A 10 -3.64 9.64 10.62
N ALA A 11 -2.70 9.21 9.77
CA ALA A 11 -3.01 8.29 8.68
C ALA A 11 -3.23 6.85 9.17
N THR A 12 -2.55 6.44 10.24
CA THR A 12 -2.67 5.07 10.77
C THR A 12 -3.99 4.86 11.52
N ALA A 13 -4.50 5.85 12.22
CA ALA A 13 -5.73 5.72 13.03
C ALA A 13 -7.02 5.67 12.18
N ALA A 14 -7.06 6.37 11.04
CA ALA A 14 -8.26 6.38 10.18
C ALA A 14 -8.44 5.08 9.36
N PHE A 15 -7.33 4.36 9.09
CA PHE A 15 -7.39 3.12 8.31
C PHE A 15 -7.64 1.85 9.14
N LEU A 16 -7.47 1.89 10.46
CA LEU A 16 -7.80 0.76 11.34
C LEU A 16 -9.31 0.54 11.52
N ALA A 17 -10.14 1.58 11.32
CA ALA A 17 -11.60 1.47 11.47
C ALA A 17 -12.31 0.77 10.29
N LEU A 18 -11.67 0.64 9.13
CA LEU A 18 -12.23 -0.08 7.96
C LEU A 18 -12.03 -1.60 8.01
N GLY A 19 -11.39 -2.12 9.05
CA GLY A 19 -10.99 -3.53 9.15
C GLY A 19 -11.95 -4.47 9.91
N CYS A 20 -13.03 -3.99 10.50
CA CYS A 20 -13.81 -4.78 11.46
C CYS A 20 -15.31 -4.95 11.12
N ALA A 21 -15.68 -5.10 9.87
CA ALA A 21 -17.05 -5.51 9.53
C ALA A 21 -17.01 -6.69 8.55
N SER A 22 -16.77 -7.88 9.05
CA SER A 22 -16.94 -9.11 8.27
C SER A 22 -17.47 -10.21 9.17
N ALA A 23 -18.79 -10.30 9.29
CA ALA A 23 -19.45 -11.48 9.79
C ALA A 23 -20.56 -11.90 8.81
N ALA A 24 -20.37 -13.10 8.27
CA ALA A 24 -21.37 -14.02 7.73
C ALA A 24 -22.07 -13.66 6.42
N PHE A 25 -21.50 -14.13 5.28
CA PHE A 25 -22.31 -14.59 4.12
C PHE A 25 -21.59 -15.68 3.31
N ALA A 26 -22.38 -16.73 2.98
CA ALA A 26 -22.20 -17.83 2.02
C ALA A 26 -20.78 -18.26 1.59
N SER A 27 -20.42 -19.50 1.84
CA SER A 27 -19.07 -20.07 1.89
C SER A 27 -18.17 -19.96 0.65
N THR A 28 -18.69 -19.80 -0.56
CA THR A 28 -17.87 -19.68 -1.78
C THR A 28 -17.53 -18.25 -2.14
N GLY A 29 -18.46 -17.31 -1.97
CA GLY A 29 -18.23 -15.89 -2.18
C GLY A 29 -17.23 -15.32 -1.18
N ALA A 30 -17.39 -15.66 0.10
CA ALA A 30 -16.50 -15.22 1.18
C ALA A 30 -15.06 -15.72 1.00
N ALA A 31 -14.86 -16.95 0.53
CA ALA A 31 -13.53 -17.48 0.24
C ALA A 31 -12.86 -16.76 -0.94
N HIS A 32 -13.62 -16.40 -1.97
CA HIS A 32 -13.12 -15.63 -3.10
C HIS A 32 -12.73 -14.22 -2.68
N GLU A 33 -13.57 -13.54 -1.91
CA GLU A 33 -13.31 -12.21 -1.38
C GLU A 33 -12.08 -12.19 -0.47
N ALA A 34 -11.93 -13.17 0.41
CA ALA A 34 -10.76 -13.31 1.27
C ALA A 34 -9.47 -13.49 0.44
N THR A 35 -9.53 -14.28 -0.63
CA THR A 35 -8.39 -14.48 -1.54
C THR A 35 -8.02 -13.18 -2.27
N ALA A 36 -9.01 -12.45 -2.78
CA ALA A 36 -8.82 -11.17 -3.44
C ALA A 36 -8.25 -10.12 -2.46
N GLU A 37 -8.74 -10.09 -1.22
CA GLU A 37 -8.24 -9.18 -0.18
C GLU A 37 -6.77 -9.48 0.17
N LEU A 38 -6.38 -10.74 0.30
CA LEU A 38 -4.98 -11.11 0.56
C LEU A 38 -4.05 -10.64 -0.57
N ALA A 39 -4.48 -10.80 -1.82
CA ALA A 39 -3.71 -10.32 -2.97
C ALA A 39 -3.58 -8.79 -2.99
N GLU A 40 -4.67 -8.07 -2.72
CA GLU A 40 -4.66 -6.60 -2.61
C GLU A 40 -3.82 -6.11 -1.42
N GLN A 41 -3.86 -6.81 -0.29
CA GLN A 41 -3.00 -6.50 0.85
C GLN A 41 -1.53 -6.64 0.49
N GLY A 42 -1.15 -7.58 -0.38
CA GLY A 42 0.22 -7.73 -0.88
C GLY A 42 0.74 -6.44 -1.51
N ARG A 43 -0.06 -5.78 -2.35
CA ARG A 43 0.29 -4.50 -2.98
C ARG A 43 0.58 -3.42 -1.93
N MET A 44 -0.30 -3.27 -0.96
CA MET A 44 -0.14 -2.31 0.14
C MET A 44 1.09 -2.62 1.00
N LEU A 45 1.33 -3.89 1.31
CA LEU A 45 2.43 -4.32 2.17
C LEU A 45 3.80 -4.08 1.52
N GLY A 46 3.93 -4.30 0.20
CA GLY A 46 5.15 -3.97 -0.55
C GLY A 46 5.50 -2.49 -0.47
N GLN A 47 4.53 -1.60 -0.74
CA GLN A 47 4.70 -0.15 -0.62
C GLN A 47 5.01 0.27 0.83
N ARG A 48 4.33 -0.33 1.81
CA ARG A 48 4.53 -0.04 3.24
C ARG A 48 5.92 -0.46 3.73
N ALA A 49 6.42 -1.60 3.27
CA ALA A 49 7.74 -2.09 3.62
C ALA A 49 8.84 -1.18 3.06
N THR A 50 8.74 -0.81 1.77
CA THR A 50 9.70 0.10 1.13
C THR A 50 9.67 1.49 1.77
N LYS A 51 8.49 2.02 2.08
CA LYS A 51 8.36 3.26 2.86
C LYS A 51 9.09 3.16 4.21
N ALA A 52 8.92 2.06 4.93
CA ALA A 52 9.52 1.85 6.24
C ALA A 52 11.05 1.70 6.17
N TYR A 53 11.56 1.07 5.13
CA TYR A 53 12.99 1.04 4.83
C TYR A 53 13.55 2.45 4.64
N LEU A 54 12.88 3.29 3.85
CA LEU A 54 13.28 4.69 3.63
C LEU A 54 13.20 5.52 4.91
N MET A 55 12.19 5.32 5.76
CA MET A 55 12.09 5.97 7.08
C MET A 55 13.31 5.65 7.94
N THR A 56 13.70 4.38 7.97
CA THR A 56 14.89 3.94 8.73
C THR A 56 16.17 4.54 8.16
N LEU A 57 16.34 4.51 6.84
CA LEU A 57 17.52 5.05 6.15
C LEU A 57 17.67 6.55 6.39
N GLN A 58 16.58 7.30 6.38
CA GLN A 58 16.61 8.77 6.50
C GLN A 58 16.49 9.27 7.95
N GLY A 59 16.49 8.38 8.93
CA GLY A 59 16.33 8.77 10.34
C GLY A 59 14.94 9.32 10.70
N VAL A 60 13.93 9.13 9.85
CA VAL A 60 12.54 9.54 10.11
C VAL A 60 11.85 8.50 10.98
N SER A 61 11.82 8.74 12.29
CA SER A 61 11.26 7.77 13.26
C SER A 61 11.80 6.35 13.05
N PRO A 62 13.13 6.12 13.14
CA PRO A 62 13.76 4.89 12.69
C PRO A 62 13.27 3.64 13.44
N ASP A 63 12.91 3.75 14.72
CA ASP A 63 12.35 2.64 15.49
C ASP A 63 10.97 2.22 14.95
N ALA A 64 10.12 3.19 14.68
CA ALA A 64 8.84 2.93 14.04
C ALA A 64 9.04 2.35 12.62
N GLY A 65 10.02 2.86 11.87
CA GLY A 65 10.42 2.33 10.57
C GLY A 65 10.77 0.85 10.65
N ARG A 66 11.66 0.46 11.57
CA ARG A 66 12.05 -0.95 11.77
C ARG A 66 10.86 -1.85 12.13
N SER A 67 10.02 -1.39 13.05
CA SER A 67 8.83 -2.15 13.46
C SER A 67 7.84 -2.34 12.31
N ILE A 68 7.55 -1.28 11.56
CA ILE A 68 6.66 -1.31 10.39
C ILE A 68 7.22 -2.22 9.29
N LEU A 69 8.54 -2.19 9.06
CA LEU A 69 9.21 -3.04 8.09
C LEU A 69 9.05 -4.51 8.45
N ALA A 70 9.40 -4.89 9.68
CA ALA A 70 9.29 -6.26 10.16
C ALA A 70 7.85 -6.80 10.08
N ASP A 71 6.85 -6.01 10.53
CA ASP A 71 5.44 -6.36 10.43
C ASP A 71 5.00 -6.53 8.96
N SER A 72 5.42 -5.63 8.08
CA SER A 72 5.02 -5.67 6.66
C SER A 72 5.58 -6.91 5.95
N VAL A 73 6.85 -7.24 6.17
CA VAL A 73 7.50 -8.44 5.62
C VAL A 73 6.79 -9.69 6.14
N SER A 74 6.62 -9.81 7.45
CA SER A 74 5.97 -10.97 8.07
C SER A 74 4.53 -11.17 7.56
N ARG A 75 3.75 -10.09 7.42
CA ARG A 75 2.38 -10.18 6.89
C ARG A 75 2.35 -10.54 5.42
N PHE A 76 3.25 -9.98 4.61
CA PHE A 76 3.35 -10.33 3.20
C PHE A 76 3.61 -11.83 3.02
N GLU A 77 4.57 -12.38 3.76
CA GLU A 77 4.91 -13.81 3.72
C GLU A 77 3.75 -14.70 4.16
N ARG A 78 3.05 -14.33 5.24
CA ARG A 78 1.83 -15.06 5.64
C ARG A 78 0.75 -15.04 4.57
N ASN A 79 0.52 -13.89 3.92
CA ASN A 79 -0.44 -13.76 2.85
C ASN A 79 -0.06 -14.65 1.66
N LEU A 80 1.22 -14.65 1.26
CA LEU A 80 1.71 -15.55 0.21
C LEU A 80 1.50 -17.02 0.56
N ALA A 81 1.83 -17.42 1.78
CA ALA A 81 1.63 -18.81 2.23
C ALA A 81 0.15 -19.22 2.15
N THR A 82 -0.75 -18.33 2.55
CA THR A 82 -2.20 -18.57 2.46
C THR A 82 -2.68 -18.64 1.02
N LEU A 83 -2.20 -17.77 0.13
CA LEU A 83 -2.54 -17.77 -1.29
C LEU A 83 -2.04 -19.05 -1.99
N ARG A 84 -0.84 -19.53 -1.66
CA ARG A 84 -0.27 -20.79 -2.19
C ARG A 84 -1.08 -22.01 -1.75
N ALA A 85 -1.58 -22.04 -0.52
CA ALA A 85 -2.42 -23.11 0.01
C ALA A 85 -3.86 -23.03 -0.51
N GLY A 86 -4.29 -21.89 -1.05
CA GLY A 86 -5.62 -21.64 -1.53
C GLY A 86 -5.94 -22.31 -2.87
N LYS A 87 -7.23 -22.38 -3.18
CA LYS A 87 -7.72 -22.89 -4.48
C LYS A 87 -7.68 -21.75 -5.51
N LEU A 88 -6.61 -21.65 -6.26
CA LEU A 88 -6.45 -20.73 -7.38
C LEU A 88 -6.60 -21.48 -8.70
N ASP A 89 -7.18 -20.83 -9.72
CA ASP A 89 -7.12 -21.33 -11.09
C ASP A 89 -5.69 -21.22 -11.66
N ASP A 90 -5.44 -21.84 -12.82
CA ASP A 90 -4.10 -21.86 -13.41
C ASP A 90 -3.58 -20.48 -13.76
N SER A 91 -4.46 -19.56 -14.19
CA SER A 91 -4.09 -18.18 -14.49
C SER A 91 -3.62 -17.44 -13.23
N ALA A 92 -4.41 -17.47 -12.16
CA ALA A 92 -4.05 -16.86 -10.89
C ALA A 92 -2.79 -17.51 -10.27
N ARG A 93 -2.65 -18.83 -10.41
CA ARG A 93 -1.46 -19.55 -9.95
C ARG A 93 -0.19 -19.13 -10.66
N ALA A 94 -0.25 -18.96 -11.99
CA ALA A 94 0.88 -18.43 -12.77
C ALA A 94 1.25 -17.00 -12.36
N LYS A 95 0.24 -16.14 -12.05
CA LYS A 95 0.50 -14.79 -11.57
C LYS A 95 1.04 -14.77 -10.14
N LEU A 96 0.60 -15.70 -9.27
CA LEU A 96 1.17 -15.84 -7.93
C LEU A 96 2.66 -16.22 -7.99
N ALA A 97 3.05 -17.11 -8.90
CA ALA A 97 4.47 -17.44 -9.09
C ALA A 97 5.33 -16.24 -9.50
N ALA A 98 4.79 -15.32 -10.30
CA ALA A 98 5.47 -14.07 -10.63
C ALA A 98 5.59 -13.14 -9.40
N VAL A 99 4.56 -13.08 -8.54
CA VAL A 99 4.64 -12.34 -7.25
C VAL A 99 5.70 -12.96 -6.36
N ASP A 100 5.76 -14.28 -6.26
CA ASP A 100 6.77 -14.99 -5.46
C ASP A 100 8.20 -14.65 -5.91
N SER A 101 8.44 -14.64 -7.22
CA SER A 101 9.75 -14.30 -7.78
C SER A 101 10.15 -12.87 -7.46
N THR A 102 9.27 -11.89 -7.75
CA THR A 102 9.56 -10.47 -7.47
C THR A 102 9.66 -10.17 -5.98
N TRP A 103 8.88 -10.88 -5.14
CA TRP A 103 9.00 -10.74 -3.69
C TRP A 103 10.35 -11.20 -3.16
N ASN A 104 10.91 -12.28 -3.68
CA ASN A 104 12.22 -12.74 -3.24
C ASN A 104 13.31 -11.67 -3.46
N ASP A 105 13.27 -10.97 -4.60
CA ASP A 105 14.20 -9.88 -4.89
C ASP A 105 13.98 -8.68 -3.93
N VAL A 106 12.76 -8.27 -3.75
CA VAL A 106 12.39 -7.18 -2.83
C VAL A 106 12.77 -7.53 -1.38
N ARG A 107 12.45 -8.75 -0.93
CA ARG A 107 12.76 -9.22 0.41
C ARG A 107 14.25 -9.21 0.70
N ALA A 108 15.07 -9.65 -0.24
CA ALA A 108 16.54 -9.63 -0.08
C ALA A 108 17.07 -8.22 0.18
N LEU A 109 16.52 -7.22 -0.52
CA LEU A 109 16.86 -5.81 -0.30
C LEU A 109 16.34 -5.27 1.04
N LEU A 110 15.09 -5.61 1.41
CA LEU A 110 14.46 -5.14 2.64
C LEU A 110 15.11 -5.69 3.92
N THR A 111 15.68 -6.90 3.85
CA THR A 111 16.33 -7.55 5.00
C THR A 111 17.81 -7.21 5.14
N ALA A 112 18.42 -6.62 4.10
CA ALA A 112 19.77 -6.08 4.17
C ALA A 112 19.79 -4.77 4.99
N PRO A 113 20.93 -4.40 5.57
CA PRO A 113 21.07 -3.10 6.24
C PRO A 113 20.68 -1.94 5.31
N PRO A 114 19.89 -0.96 5.78
CA PRO A 114 19.47 0.16 4.96
C PRO A 114 20.64 0.95 4.37
N SER A 115 20.60 1.13 3.05
CA SER A 115 21.64 1.84 2.30
C SER A 115 21.05 2.63 1.12
N ALA A 116 21.78 3.63 0.64
CA ALA A 116 21.37 4.41 -0.52
C ALA A 116 21.26 3.56 -1.80
N SER A 117 22.16 2.59 -1.98
CA SER A 117 22.11 1.66 -3.11
C SER A 117 20.92 0.71 -3.01
N GLY A 118 20.64 0.19 -1.80
CA GLY A 118 19.46 -0.63 -1.54
C GLY A 118 18.16 0.13 -1.80
N ALA A 119 18.08 1.39 -1.37
CA ALA A 119 16.93 2.24 -1.64
C ALA A 119 16.70 2.47 -3.15
N LYS A 120 17.76 2.68 -3.93
CA LYS A 120 17.66 2.81 -5.40
C LYS A 120 17.16 1.52 -6.05
N ALA A 121 17.70 0.38 -5.65
CA ALA A 121 17.26 -0.93 -6.15
C ALA A 121 15.81 -1.21 -5.77
N LEU A 122 15.39 -0.87 -4.55
CA LEU A 122 14.00 -1.03 -4.09
C LEU A 122 13.00 -0.20 -4.89
N TYR A 123 13.39 0.93 -5.47
CA TYR A 123 12.48 1.74 -6.28
C TYR A 123 11.89 0.93 -7.44
N ASP A 124 12.76 0.32 -8.25
CA ASP A 124 12.34 -0.47 -9.42
C ASP A 124 11.75 -1.82 -9.01
N SER A 125 12.36 -2.50 -8.04
CA SER A 125 11.88 -3.81 -7.56
C SER A 125 10.50 -3.72 -6.91
N THR A 126 10.20 -2.64 -6.16
CA THR A 126 8.87 -2.42 -5.58
C THR A 126 7.83 -2.12 -6.67
N ALA A 127 8.21 -1.40 -7.73
CA ALA A 127 7.32 -1.17 -8.87
C ALA A 127 7.01 -2.48 -9.62
N ALA A 128 8.01 -3.33 -9.83
CA ALA A 128 7.82 -4.66 -10.42
C ALA A 128 6.92 -5.56 -9.56
N LEU A 129 7.11 -5.54 -8.23
CA LEU A 129 6.26 -6.27 -7.28
C LEU A 129 4.81 -5.78 -7.32
N ASP A 130 4.59 -4.45 -7.36
CA ASP A 130 3.24 -3.88 -7.47
C ASP A 130 2.57 -4.32 -8.77
N GLN A 131 3.29 -4.31 -9.90
CA GLN A 131 2.77 -4.77 -11.19
C GLN A 131 2.42 -6.27 -11.18
N ALA A 132 3.31 -7.13 -10.66
CA ALA A 132 3.04 -8.56 -10.54
C ALA A 132 1.82 -8.83 -9.65
N SER A 133 1.73 -8.14 -8.52
CA SER A 133 0.60 -8.24 -7.59
C SER A 133 -0.70 -7.71 -8.21
N GLN A 134 -0.65 -6.64 -9.01
CA GLN A 134 -1.81 -6.15 -9.77
C GLN A 134 -2.33 -7.20 -10.74
N HIS A 135 -1.44 -7.88 -11.48
CA HIS A 135 -1.83 -8.94 -12.40
C HIS A 135 -2.48 -10.14 -11.65
N LEU A 136 -1.98 -10.49 -10.46
CA LEU A 136 -2.60 -11.50 -9.62
C LEU A 136 -4.01 -11.09 -9.19
N VAL A 137 -4.18 -9.86 -8.70
CA VAL A 137 -5.49 -9.30 -8.32
C VAL A 137 -6.47 -9.36 -9.48
N MET A 138 -6.04 -8.95 -10.68
CA MET A 138 -6.87 -8.99 -11.88
C MET A 138 -7.26 -10.43 -12.27
N ALA A 139 -6.34 -11.38 -12.18
CA ALA A 139 -6.62 -12.79 -12.47
C ALA A 139 -7.65 -13.37 -11.49
N ILE A 140 -7.51 -13.08 -10.20
CA ILE A 140 -8.48 -13.51 -9.18
C ILE A 140 -9.86 -12.87 -9.44
N ASN A 141 -9.91 -11.56 -9.68
CA ASN A 141 -11.17 -10.82 -9.81
C ASN A 141 -11.86 -10.98 -11.16
N SER A 142 -11.21 -11.56 -12.17
CA SER A 142 -11.79 -11.74 -13.50
C SER A 142 -13.10 -12.55 -13.50
N ARG A 143 -13.33 -13.35 -12.46
CA ARG A 143 -14.53 -14.19 -12.25
C ARG A 143 -15.29 -13.85 -10.97
N GLY A 144 -14.92 -12.75 -10.31
CA GLY A 144 -15.50 -12.35 -9.03
C GLY A 144 -16.84 -11.62 -9.12
N PRO A 145 -17.67 -11.69 -8.05
CA PRO A 145 -18.90 -10.96 -7.97
C PRO A 145 -18.68 -9.45 -7.94
N GLU A 146 -19.71 -8.68 -8.31
CA GLU A 146 -19.67 -7.20 -8.35
C GLU A 146 -19.40 -6.57 -6.97
N GLU A 147 -19.78 -7.23 -5.90
CA GLU A 147 -19.53 -6.80 -4.50
C GLU A 147 -18.04 -6.70 -4.17
N SER A 148 -17.20 -7.53 -4.82
CA SER A 148 -15.74 -7.46 -4.70
C SER A 148 -15.15 -6.11 -5.13
N ARG A 149 -15.84 -5.34 -5.96
CA ARG A 149 -15.39 -4.01 -6.42
C ARG A 149 -15.30 -2.98 -5.29
N ARG A 150 -16.15 -3.10 -4.26
CA ARG A 150 -16.14 -2.19 -3.09
C ARG A 150 -14.90 -2.44 -2.23
N LEU A 151 -14.58 -3.70 -2.02
CA LEU A 151 -13.39 -4.12 -1.29
C LEU A 151 -12.10 -3.67 -2.01
N ILE A 152 -12.08 -3.82 -3.34
CA ILE A 152 -10.98 -3.37 -4.20
C ILE A 152 -10.74 -1.87 -4.05
N LEU A 153 -11.79 -1.05 -4.02
CA LEU A 153 -11.65 0.39 -3.87
C LEU A 153 -11.00 0.79 -2.54
N ALA A 154 -11.46 0.22 -1.43
CA ALA A 154 -10.89 0.48 -0.11
C ALA A 154 -9.43 0.00 -0.01
N SER A 155 -9.14 -1.18 -0.54
CA SER A 155 -7.78 -1.75 -0.57
C SER A 155 -6.84 -0.91 -1.44
N ARG A 156 -7.32 -0.42 -2.59
CA ARG A 156 -6.58 0.47 -3.47
C ARG A 156 -6.25 1.81 -2.79
N MET A 157 -7.18 2.39 -2.04
CA MET A 157 -6.92 3.61 -1.27
C MET A 157 -5.87 3.38 -0.18
N ARG A 158 -5.92 2.24 0.53
CA ARG A 158 -4.87 1.86 1.49
C ARG A 158 -3.49 1.76 0.83
N MET A 159 -3.40 1.10 -0.32
CA MET A 159 -2.16 0.99 -1.09
C MET A 159 -1.66 2.38 -1.52
N LEU A 160 -2.52 3.21 -2.11
CA LEU A 160 -2.17 4.54 -2.57
C LEU A 160 -1.64 5.44 -1.45
N SER A 161 -2.19 5.34 -0.24
CA SER A 161 -1.69 6.10 0.91
C SER A 161 -0.23 5.76 1.26
N GLN A 162 0.15 4.47 1.19
CA GLN A 162 1.54 4.04 1.40
C GLN A 162 2.43 4.49 0.23
N ARG A 163 1.95 4.38 -1.00
CA ARG A 163 2.66 4.81 -2.21
C ARG A 163 2.96 6.31 -2.20
N ILE A 164 2.00 7.14 -1.82
CA ILE A 164 2.20 8.59 -1.67
C ILE A 164 3.33 8.87 -0.67
N ALA A 165 3.29 8.26 0.51
CA ALA A 165 4.31 8.46 1.53
C ALA A 165 5.68 7.92 1.09
N MET A 166 5.74 6.79 0.41
CA MET A 166 6.97 6.22 -0.14
C MET A 166 7.62 7.16 -1.17
N HIS A 167 6.87 7.62 -2.17
CA HIS A 167 7.43 8.50 -3.19
C HIS A 167 7.76 9.90 -2.65
N TYR A 168 7.04 10.36 -1.61
CA TYR A 168 7.43 11.55 -0.88
C TYR A 168 8.83 11.40 -0.26
N LEU A 169 9.10 10.27 0.41
CA LEU A 169 10.41 9.99 1.00
C LEU A 169 11.51 9.85 -0.08
N TYR A 170 11.23 9.18 -1.19
CA TYR A 170 12.18 9.13 -2.32
C TYR A 170 12.50 10.53 -2.85
N ARG A 171 11.51 11.38 -3.01
CA ARG A 171 11.73 12.76 -3.45
C ARG A 171 12.53 13.57 -2.44
N ALA A 172 12.19 13.44 -1.16
CA ALA A 172 12.85 14.18 -0.08
C ALA A 172 14.29 13.72 0.18
N SER A 173 14.62 12.47 -0.13
CA SER A 173 15.95 11.90 0.11
C SER A 173 17.04 12.39 -0.82
N GLY A 174 16.71 12.93 -1.99
CA GLY A 174 17.70 13.25 -3.04
C GLY A 174 18.41 12.04 -3.63
N LEU A 175 18.01 10.81 -3.29
CA LEU A 175 18.66 9.57 -3.77
C LEU A 175 18.49 9.34 -5.26
N MET A 176 17.47 9.93 -5.86
CA MET A 176 17.10 9.78 -7.27
C MET A 176 16.90 11.15 -7.91
N THR A 177 16.97 11.18 -9.24
CA THR A 177 16.56 12.38 -10.00
C THR A 177 15.11 12.72 -9.63
N PRO A 178 14.80 13.99 -9.33
CA PRO A 178 13.49 14.34 -8.75
C PRO A 178 12.28 13.99 -9.60
N ASN A 179 12.44 13.90 -10.93
CA ASN A 179 11.32 13.78 -11.87
C ASN A 179 10.51 12.48 -11.67
N ALA A 180 11.17 11.32 -11.58
CA ALA A 180 10.45 10.05 -11.47
C ALA A 180 9.64 9.92 -10.16
N PRO A 181 10.20 10.14 -8.96
CA PRO A 181 9.42 10.13 -7.73
C PRO A 181 8.34 11.22 -7.69
N GLN A 182 8.57 12.38 -8.30
CA GLN A 182 7.60 13.46 -8.38
C GLN A 182 6.40 13.09 -9.25
N MET A 183 6.62 12.46 -10.40
CA MET A 183 5.54 11.99 -11.29
C MET A 183 4.69 10.94 -10.60
N GLU A 184 5.32 9.93 -9.99
CA GLU A 184 4.65 8.86 -9.25
C GLU A 184 3.84 9.41 -8.06
N LEU A 185 4.41 10.35 -7.32
CA LEU A 185 3.73 11.04 -6.22
C LEU A 185 2.48 11.78 -6.72
N SER A 186 2.61 12.53 -7.82
CA SER A 186 1.50 13.29 -8.41
C SER A 186 0.40 12.36 -8.91
N TYR A 187 0.76 11.27 -9.59
CA TYR A 187 -0.17 10.26 -10.06
C TYR A 187 -0.94 9.61 -8.90
N ALA A 188 -0.22 9.13 -7.88
CA ALA A 188 -0.83 8.48 -6.73
C ALA A 188 -1.77 9.42 -5.96
N ARG A 189 -1.42 10.71 -5.83
CA ARG A 189 -2.28 11.72 -5.21
C ARG A 189 -3.56 11.97 -6.01
N SER A 190 -3.44 12.11 -7.31
CA SER A 190 -4.59 12.32 -8.21
C SER A 190 -5.54 11.13 -8.18
N GLU A 191 -4.99 9.93 -8.22
CA GLU A 191 -5.78 8.70 -8.17
C GLU A 191 -6.47 8.53 -6.80
N PHE A 192 -5.77 8.83 -5.70
CA PHE A 192 -6.36 8.80 -4.37
C PHE A 192 -7.52 9.80 -4.25
N ALA A 193 -7.33 11.04 -4.71
CA ALA A 193 -8.36 12.06 -4.69
C ALA A 193 -9.60 11.66 -5.50
N ALA A 194 -9.40 11.08 -6.69
CA ALA A 194 -10.49 10.59 -7.54
C ALA A 194 -11.26 9.43 -6.88
N ASN A 195 -10.55 8.50 -6.24
CA ASN A 195 -11.17 7.39 -5.51
C ASN A 195 -11.94 7.89 -4.28
N LEU A 196 -11.38 8.85 -3.54
CA LEU A 196 -12.04 9.46 -2.39
C LEU A 196 -13.32 10.19 -2.80
N SER A 197 -13.28 10.99 -3.87
CA SER A 197 -14.46 11.65 -4.42
C SER A 197 -15.55 10.67 -4.83
N ARG A 198 -15.20 9.57 -5.51
CA ARG A 198 -16.15 8.51 -5.84
C ARG A 198 -16.75 7.84 -4.60
N SER A 199 -15.94 7.65 -3.57
CA SER A 199 -16.37 7.04 -2.31
C SER A 199 -17.32 7.93 -1.53
N THR A 200 -17.10 9.26 -1.50
CA THR A 200 -18.00 10.21 -0.83
C THR A 200 -19.37 10.32 -1.51
N GLN A 201 -19.44 10.04 -2.80
CA GLN A 201 -20.69 10.07 -3.59
C GLN A 201 -21.45 8.73 -3.55
N ASN A 202 -20.86 7.69 -2.98
CA ASN A 202 -21.46 6.34 -3.00
C ASN A 202 -22.43 6.14 -1.84
N ASN A 203 -23.70 6.41 -2.07
CA ASN A 203 -24.78 6.23 -1.10
C ASN A 203 -25.11 4.75 -0.76
N ALA A 204 -24.57 3.79 -1.56
CA ALA A 204 -24.78 2.36 -1.29
C ALA A 204 -23.85 1.81 -0.21
N PHE A 205 -22.89 2.60 0.30
CA PHE A 205 -22.07 2.19 1.44
C PHE A 205 -22.91 2.16 2.74
N PRO A 206 -22.61 1.21 3.67
CA PRO A 206 -23.13 1.23 5.02
C PRO A 206 -22.82 2.57 5.72
N ALA A 207 -23.66 2.95 6.69
CA ALA A 207 -23.52 4.22 7.41
C ALA A 207 -22.13 4.41 8.02
N GLU A 208 -21.60 3.38 8.68
CA GLU A 208 -20.25 3.36 9.26
C GLU A 208 -19.15 3.62 8.21
N THR A 209 -19.26 3.01 7.04
CA THR A 209 -18.32 3.21 5.94
C THR A 209 -18.41 4.66 5.41
N ARG A 210 -19.60 5.22 5.28
CA ARG A 210 -19.78 6.62 4.87
C ARG A 210 -19.17 7.59 5.85
N GLU A 211 -19.32 7.35 7.15
CA GLU A 211 -18.70 8.16 8.20
C GLU A 211 -17.16 8.10 8.13
N ALA A 212 -16.58 6.90 7.97
CA ALA A 212 -15.16 6.73 7.82
C ALA A 212 -14.62 7.45 6.57
N VAL A 213 -15.35 7.37 5.45
CA VAL A 213 -15.00 8.08 4.21
C VAL A 213 -15.08 9.59 4.39
N ALA A 214 -16.11 10.11 5.07
CA ALA A 214 -16.25 11.54 5.36
C ALA A 214 -15.12 12.06 6.24
N LYS A 215 -14.74 11.30 7.27
CA LYS A 215 -13.59 11.62 8.12
C LYS A 215 -12.28 11.64 7.32
N LEU A 216 -12.08 10.68 6.43
CA LEU A 216 -10.92 10.63 5.55
C LEU A 216 -10.89 11.84 4.59
N ALA A 217 -12.04 12.22 4.04
CA ALA A 217 -12.17 13.39 3.18
C ALA A 217 -11.82 14.69 3.91
N GLY A 218 -12.17 14.81 5.18
CA GLY A 218 -11.78 15.96 6.03
C GLY A 218 -10.28 16.03 6.30
N LEU A 219 -9.59 14.89 6.38
CA LEU A 219 -8.14 14.82 6.62
C LEU A 219 -7.31 14.99 5.34
N TRP A 220 -7.90 14.71 4.18
CA TRP A 220 -7.18 14.69 2.90
C TRP A 220 -6.50 16.01 2.52
N PRO A 221 -7.11 17.22 2.67
CA PRO A 221 -6.46 18.47 2.31
C PRO A 221 -5.16 18.72 3.07
N ALA A 222 -5.13 18.43 4.38
CA ALA A 222 -3.94 18.58 5.21
C ALA A 222 -2.83 17.61 4.77
N TYR A 223 -3.19 16.34 4.51
CA TYR A 223 -2.25 15.33 4.00
C TYR A 223 -1.71 15.69 2.61
N GLN A 224 -2.58 16.14 1.71
CA GLN A 224 -2.22 16.57 0.36
C GLN A 224 -1.28 17.78 0.39
N GLY A 225 -1.55 18.76 1.25
CA GLY A 225 -0.71 19.95 1.45
C GLY A 225 0.67 19.57 1.97
N ALA A 226 0.74 18.66 2.95
CA ALA A 226 2.01 18.16 3.48
C ALA A 226 2.83 17.39 2.43
N ALA A 227 2.19 16.48 1.69
CA ALA A 227 2.85 15.73 0.62
C ALA A 227 3.25 16.60 -0.60
N GLY A 228 2.64 17.77 -0.77
CA GLY A 228 2.94 18.73 -1.83
C GLY A 228 4.15 19.62 -1.55
N LYS A 229 4.50 19.82 -0.29
CA LYS A 229 5.65 20.66 0.08
C LYS A 229 6.93 19.99 -0.39
N THR A 230 7.79 20.75 -1.06
CA THR A 230 9.17 20.36 -1.29
C THR A 230 9.89 20.53 0.05
N GLY A 231 10.03 19.44 0.79
CA GLY A 231 10.90 19.43 1.96
C GLY A 231 12.34 19.67 1.52
N GLU A 232 13.12 20.42 2.28
CA GLU A 232 14.58 20.37 2.14
C GLU A 232 15.01 18.91 2.28
N PRO A 233 16.01 18.46 1.47
CA PRO A 233 16.54 17.12 1.63
C PRO A 233 16.97 16.92 3.08
N VAL A 234 16.50 15.84 3.70
CA VAL A 234 17.03 15.46 5.01
C VAL A 234 18.51 15.14 4.76
N ALA A 235 19.42 15.95 5.32
CA ALA A 235 20.83 15.67 5.26
C ALA A 235 21.06 14.28 5.87
N MET A 236 21.62 13.38 5.07
CA MET A 236 22.05 12.05 5.53
C MET A 236 23.34 12.14 6.31
#